data_afb893c86f7f3bd708e82725d40978c6
#
_entry.id   afb893c86f7f3bd708e82725d40978c6
#
_cell.length_a   1.000
_cell.length_b   1.000
_cell.length_c   1.000
_cell.angle_alpha   90.00
_cell.angle_beta   90.00
_cell.angle_gamma   90.00
#
_symmetry.space_group_name_H-M   'P 1'
#
loop_
_entity.id
_entity.type
_entity.pdbx_description
1 polymer ?
#
loop_
_entity_poly.entity_id
_entity_poly.type
_entity_poly.pdbx_seq_one_letter_code
_entity_poly.pdbx_strand_id
1 'polypeptide(L)'
;DRNPTKIANYVYANRMGNGDENSRDGWKFRGRGVKQLTGRNNYTAFANSIGKSVEEAVVYAGTKEGAVETACWFWKENNLSRFADKQDVVGLTKAINGGLNGLNQRKYHWNLVKKVLQNTTFESSTENELVPNINNIPLLKPIGYRDRGKLVELVQDKLKLSADGIFGRNTQQAVRNWQKNNGYPISGYLT
;
A
#
# COMPACT_ATOMS: atom_id res chain seq x y z
N ASP A 1 19.90 -1.02 -20.44
CA ASP A 1 20.48 -1.24 -19.09
C ASP A 1 19.43 -0.87 -18.04
N ARG A 2 18.98 -1.87 -17.25
CA ARG A 2 17.98 -1.66 -16.20
C ARG A 2 18.67 -1.35 -14.87
N ASN A 3 19.43 -0.25 -14.79
CA ASN A 3 20.07 0.19 -13.57
C ASN A 3 19.11 1.05 -12.73
N PRO A 4 18.57 0.54 -11.60
CA PRO A 4 17.58 1.27 -10.79
C PRO A 4 18.12 2.61 -10.26
N THR A 5 19.42 2.68 -9.94
CA THR A 5 20.03 3.91 -9.43
C THR A 5 20.07 4.99 -10.50
N LYS A 6 20.49 4.66 -11.71
CA LYS A 6 20.49 5.62 -12.83
C LYS A 6 19.05 6.08 -13.16
N ILE A 7 18.12 5.13 -13.22
CA ILE A 7 16.70 5.45 -13.48
C ILE A 7 16.15 6.41 -12.43
N ALA A 8 16.39 6.15 -11.14
CA ALA A 8 15.90 7.01 -10.07
C ALA A 8 16.54 8.41 -10.13
N ASN A 9 17.85 8.52 -10.37
CA ASN A 9 18.53 9.79 -10.46
C ASN A 9 18.02 10.62 -11.65
N TYR A 10 17.77 9.99 -12.78
CA TYR A 10 17.20 10.66 -13.96
C TYR A 10 15.75 11.10 -13.72
N VAL A 11 14.89 10.20 -13.25
CA VAL A 11 13.44 10.48 -13.10
C VAL A 11 13.15 11.54 -12.04
N TYR A 12 13.92 11.55 -10.95
CA TYR A 12 13.69 12.43 -9.81
C TYR A 12 14.64 13.64 -9.77
N ALA A 13 15.49 13.84 -10.78
CA ALA A 13 16.33 15.02 -10.88
C ALA A 13 15.49 16.33 -10.89
N ASN A 14 15.95 17.32 -10.15
CA ASN A 14 15.32 18.65 -10.05
C ASN A 14 13.84 18.63 -9.61
N ARG A 15 13.41 17.56 -8.91
CA ARG A 15 12.03 17.39 -8.43
C ARG A 15 12.02 17.20 -6.92
N MET A 16 10.97 17.73 -6.26
CA MET A 16 10.75 17.53 -4.81
C MET A 16 11.96 17.93 -3.94
N GLY A 17 12.69 18.99 -4.37
CA GLY A 17 13.89 19.47 -3.69
C GLY A 17 15.17 18.68 -3.93
N ASN A 18 15.14 17.69 -4.80
CA ASN A 18 16.35 16.99 -5.25
C ASN A 18 17.19 17.90 -6.15
N GLY A 19 18.51 17.73 -6.12
CA GLY A 19 19.42 18.31 -7.09
C GLY A 19 19.29 17.65 -8.47
N ASP A 20 20.22 17.99 -9.36
CA ASP A 20 20.33 17.39 -10.69
C ASP A 20 20.64 15.87 -10.64
N GLU A 21 20.79 15.24 -11.79
CA GLU A 21 21.11 13.81 -11.88
C GLU A 21 22.43 13.45 -11.20
N ASN A 22 23.43 14.35 -11.28
CA ASN A 22 24.75 14.15 -10.69
C ASN A 22 24.75 14.20 -9.16
N SER A 23 23.77 14.90 -8.56
CA SER A 23 23.58 14.95 -7.10
C SER A 23 23.31 13.59 -6.48
N ARG A 24 22.83 12.62 -7.27
CA ARG A 24 22.38 11.29 -6.83
C ARG A 24 21.20 11.33 -5.83
N ASP A 25 20.54 12.45 -5.72
CA ASP A 25 19.41 12.64 -4.81
C ASP A 25 18.23 11.75 -5.16
N GLY A 26 17.99 11.50 -6.44
CA GLY A 26 16.92 10.63 -6.90
C GLY A 26 16.99 9.23 -6.27
N TRP A 27 18.16 8.65 -6.20
CA TRP A 27 18.36 7.36 -5.53
C TRP A 27 18.42 7.50 -4.01
N LYS A 28 19.09 8.52 -3.50
CA LYS A 28 19.20 8.77 -2.06
C LYS A 28 17.83 8.93 -1.42
N PHE A 29 16.97 9.72 -2.02
CA PHE A 29 15.62 10.07 -1.53
C PHE A 29 14.50 9.32 -2.27
N ARG A 30 14.80 8.11 -2.76
CA ARG A 30 13.79 7.26 -3.38
C ARG A 30 12.72 6.84 -2.39
N GLY A 31 11.59 6.37 -2.88
CA GLY A 31 10.47 5.91 -2.06
C GLY A 31 10.86 4.84 -1.03
N ARG A 32 10.49 5.07 0.24
CA ARG A 32 10.63 4.12 1.36
C ARG A 32 9.40 4.12 2.24
N GLY A 33 9.26 3.06 3.01
CA GLY A 33 8.16 2.88 3.95
C GLY A 33 6.82 2.60 3.29
N VAL A 34 5.78 2.45 4.09
CA VAL A 34 4.42 2.09 3.64
C VAL A 34 3.85 3.14 2.67
N LYS A 35 4.11 4.42 2.95
CA LYS A 35 3.63 5.55 2.14
C LYS A 35 4.48 5.82 0.90
N GLN A 36 5.67 5.21 0.78
CA GLN A 36 6.66 5.51 -0.26
C GLN A 36 7.10 6.97 -0.23
N LEU A 37 7.54 7.45 0.95
CA LEU A 37 8.07 8.80 1.15
C LEU A 37 9.23 9.04 0.17
N THR A 38 9.12 10.08 -0.66
CA THR A 38 10.04 10.35 -1.78
C THR A 38 10.42 11.82 -1.84
N GLY A 39 11.66 12.10 -2.19
CA GLY A 39 12.19 13.45 -2.44
C GLY A 39 12.80 14.12 -1.21
N ARG A 40 13.86 14.94 -1.45
CA ARG A 40 14.63 15.62 -0.41
C ARG A 40 13.75 16.42 0.55
N ASN A 41 12.83 17.25 0.01
CA ASN A 41 11.97 18.09 0.84
C ASN A 41 11.15 17.27 1.85
N ASN A 42 10.57 16.16 1.42
CA ASN A 42 9.78 15.30 2.29
C ASN A 42 10.63 14.61 3.36
N TYR A 43 11.82 14.14 3.00
CA TYR A 43 12.74 13.56 3.98
C TYR A 43 13.27 14.60 4.98
N THR A 44 13.54 15.83 4.53
CA THR A 44 13.94 16.93 5.41
C THR A 44 12.82 17.28 6.40
N ALA A 45 11.59 17.42 5.92
CA ALA A 45 10.45 17.70 6.77
C ALA A 45 10.19 16.57 7.79
N PHE A 46 10.27 15.32 7.35
CA PHE A 46 10.15 14.16 8.24
C PHE A 46 11.29 14.13 9.28
N ALA A 47 12.54 14.31 8.86
CA ALA A 47 13.71 14.35 9.75
C ALA A 47 13.54 15.40 10.85
N ASN A 48 13.13 16.60 10.48
CA ASN A 48 12.85 17.69 11.44
C ASN A 48 11.76 17.31 12.44
N SER A 49 10.71 16.61 12.00
CA SER A 49 9.59 16.23 12.87
C SER A 49 9.95 15.19 13.92
N ILE A 50 10.99 14.39 13.68
CA ILE A 50 11.47 13.33 14.59
C ILE A 50 12.82 13.66 15.25
N GLY A 51 13.33 14.89 15.07
CA GLY A 51 14.59 15.35 15.67
C GLY A 51 15.83 14.60 15.18
N LYS A 52 15.84 14.14 13.93
CA LYS A 52 16.96 13.41 13.31
C LYS A 52 17.58 14.20 12.16
N SER A 53 18.82 13.84 11.81
CA SER A 53 19.42 14.29 10.55
C SER A 53 18.67 13.68 9.35
N VAL A 54 18.80 14.30 8.19
CA VAL A 54 18.17 13.80 6.95
C VAL A 54 18.71 12.41 6.58
N GLU A 55 19.99 12.18 6.81
CA GLU A 55 20.68 10.89 6.58
C GLU A 55 20.09 9.79 7.46
N GLU A 56 19.95 10.05 8.75
CA GLU A 56 19.32 9.11 9.69
C GLU A 56 17.86 8.84 9.34
N ALA A 57 17.10 9.87 8.98
CA ALA A 57 15.70 9.72 8.58
C ALA A 57 15.54 8.87 7.32
N VAL A 58 16.48 8.96 6.35
CA VAL A 58 16.49 8.12 5.14
C VAL A 58 16.70 6.64 5.50
N VAL A 59 17.62 6.35 6.42
CA VAL A 59 17.86 4.98 6.91
C VAL A 59 16.66 4.49 7.71
N TYR A 60 16.19 5.31 8.65
CA TYR A 60 15.08 4.99 9.54
C TYR A 60 13.78 4.67 8.78
N ALA A 61 13.44 5.46 7.76
CA ALA A 61 12.26 5.20 6.92
C ALA A 61 12.27 3.83 6.21
N GLY A 62 13.42 3.16 6.16
CA GLY A 62 13.58 1.79 5.63
C GLY A 62 13.38 0.70 6.68
N THR A 63 13.31 1.02 7.97
CA THR A 63 13.03 0.07 9.04
C THR A 63 11.51 -0.19 9.15
N LYS A 64 11.10 -1.22 9.90
CA LYS A 64 9.67 -1.52 10.11
C LYS A 64 8.98 -0.39 10.85
N GLU A 65 9.58 0.10 11.90
CA GLU A 65 9.09 1.19 12.74
C GLU A 65 9.01 2.50 11.95
N GLY A 66 10.10 2.89 11.30
CA GLY A 66 10.17 4.10 10.49
C GLY A 66 9.24 4.07 9.28
N ALA A 67 8.98 2.89 8.70
CA ALA A 67 8.04 2.73 7.62
C ALA A 67 6.61 3.09 8.03
N VAL A 68 6.19 2.71 9.23
CA VAL A 68 4.88 3.07 9.80
C VAL A 68 4.88 4.54 10.22
N GLU A 69 5.92 4.99 10.91
CA GLU A 69 6.01 6.36 11.40
C GLU A 69 5.98 7.39 10.27
N THR A 70 6.66 7.14 9.14
CA THR A 70 6.57 8.00 7.96
C THR A 70 5.15 8.10 7.41
N ALA A 71 4.36 7.02 7.48
CA ALA A 71 2.98 7.03 7.02
C ALA A 71 2.08 7.84 7.98
N CYS A 72 2.25 7.67 9.29
CA CYS A 72 1.53 8.42 10.32
C CYS A 72 1.87 9.92 10.26
N TRP A 73 3.17 10.24 10.14
CA TRP A 73 3.63 11.61 9.96
C TRP A 73 3.00 12.25 8.70
N PHE A 74 3.07 11.57 7.55
CA PHE A 74 2.49 12.08 6.31
C PHE A 74 0.99 12.32 6.44
N TRP A 75 0.28 11.42 7.11
CA TRP A 75 -1.15 11.54 7.38
C TRP A 75 -1.47 12.78 8.20
N LYS A 76 -0.73 12.99 9.28
CA LYS A 76 -0.89 14.15 10.18
C LYS A 76 -0.53 15.45 9.46
N GLU A 77 0.62 15.51 8.82
CA GLU A 77 1.15 16.70 8.14
C GLU A 77 0.20 17.21 7.05
N ASN A 78 -0.43 16.29 6.33
CA ASN A 78 -1.38 16.65 5.27
C ASN A 78 -2.84 16.73 5.76
N ASN A 79 -3.07 16.66 7.07
CA ASN A 79 -4.40 16.72 7.69
C ASN A 79 -5.42 15.77 7.00
N LEU A 80 -5.01 14.52 6.77
CA LEU A 80 -5.81 13.56 5.98
C LEU A 80 -7.02 13.02 6.74
N SER A 81 -7.03 13.09 8.09
CA SER A 81 -8.17 12.68 8.92
C SER A 81 -9.46 13.37 8.51
N ARG A 82 -9.41 14.63 8.07
CA ARG A 82 -10.60 15.38 7.60
C ARG A 82 -11.36 14.71 6.45
N PHE A 83 -10.68 13.90 5.63
CA PHE A 83 -11.31 13.10 4.58
C PHE A 83 -11.81 11.76 5.11
N ALA A 84 -11.01 11.13 6.00
CA ALA A 84 -11.35 9.85 6.61
C ALA A 84 -12.60 9.95 7.48
N ASP A 85 -12.70 10.97 8.33
CA ASP A 85 -13.84 11.22 9.20
C ASP A 85 -15.15 11.40 8.43
N LYS A 86 -15.06 11.96 7.22
CA LYS A 86 -16.18 12.12 6.27
C LYS A 86 -16.37 10.92 5.35
N GLN A 87 -15.55 9.87 5.48
CA GLN A 87 -15.51 8.73 4.57
C GLN A 87 -15.32 9.15 3.08
N ASP A 88 -14.66 10.28 2.85
CA ASP A 88 -14.38 10.82 1.51
C ASP A 88 -13.17 10.15 0.87
N VAL A 89 -13.37 8.96 0.34
CA VAL A 89 -12.32 8.20 -0.36
C VAL A 89 -11.83 8.93 -1.61
N VAL A 90 -12.68 9.74 -2.25
CA VAL A 90 -12.32 10.50 -3.45
C VAL A 90 -11.39 11.64 -3.11
N GLY A 91 -11.74 12.46 -2.11
CA GLY A 91 -10.93 13.56 -1.62
C GLY A 91 -9.59 13.06 -1.07
N LEU A 92 -9.61 11.98 -0.27
CA LEU A 92 -8.41 11.34 0.25
C LEU A 92 -7.48 10.85 -0.88
N THR A 93 -8.05 10.21 -1.91
CA THR A 93 -7.28 9.75 -3.06
C THR A 93 -6.62 10.90 -3.80
N LYS A 94 -7.33 12.00 -4.05
CA LYS A 94 -6.77 13.20 -4.67
C LYS A 94 -5.67 13.83 -3.83
N ALA A 95 -5.89 13.96 -2.53
CA ALA A 95 -4.91 14.55 -1.61
C ALA A 95 -3.59 13.75 -1.57
N ILE A 96 -3.67 12.42 -1.64
CA ILE A 96 -2.48 11.55 -1.57
C ILE A 96 -1.78 11.42 -2.93
N ASN A 97 -2.52 11.30 -4.03
CA ASN A 97 -1.97 10.96 -5.35
C ASN A 97 -1.93 12.13 -6.34
N GLY A 98 -2.48 13.27 -5.99
CA GLY A 98 -2.66 14.38 -6.94
C GLY A 98 -3.72 14.11 -8.02
N GLY A 99 -4.41 12.95 -7.99
CA GLY A 99 -5.39 12.55 -9.00
C GLY A 99 -6.19 11.32 -8.57
N LEU A 100 -6.91 10.71 -9.50
CA LEU A 100 -7.84 9.60 -9.25
C LEU A 100 -7.26 8.22 -9.59
N ASN A 101 -5.96 8.12 -9.86
CA ASN A 101 -5.33 6.83 -10.16
C ASN A 101 -5.55 5.83 -9.02
N GLY A 102 -6.08 4.64 -9.35
CA GLY A 102 -6.38 3.60 -8.38
C GLY A 102 -7.62 3.84 -7.49
N LEU A 103 -8.47 4.84 -7.80
CA LEU A 103 -9.67 5.14 -6.99
C LEU A 103 -10.61 3.94 -6.86
N ASN A 104 -10.87 3.22 -7.95
CA ASN A 104 -11.79 2.07 -7.93
C ASN A 104 -11.28 0.96 -7.02
N GLN A 105 -9.98 0.67 -7.06
CA GLN A 105 -9.36 -0.30 -6.16
C GLN A 105 -9.47 0.15 -4.69
N ARG A 106 -9.22 1.45 -4.40
CA ARG A 106 -9.35 1.98 -3.03
C ARG A 106 -10.78 1.90 -2.52
N LYS A 107 -11.77 2.23 -3.35
CA LYS A 107 -13.19 2.07 -2.99
C LYS A 107 -13.54 0.62 -2.70
N TYR A 108 -13.03 -0.31 -3.50
CA TYR A 108 -13.23 -1.74 -3.28
C TYR A 108 -12.63 -2.18 -1.93
N HIS A 109 -11.36 -1.88 -1.67
CA HIS A 109 -10.72 -2.24 -0.40
C HIS A 109 -11.34 -1.53 0.79
N TRP A 110 -11.74 -0.28 0.64
CA TRP A 110 -12.48 0.46 1.67
C TRP A 110 -13.76 -0.27 2.08
N ASN A 111 -14.57 -0.68 1.11
CA ASN A 111 -15.82 -1.40 1.38
C ASN A 111 -15.55 -2.77 2.03
N LEU A 112 -14.48 -3.45 1.64
CA LEU A 112 -14.08 -4.73 2.24
C LEU A 112 -13.68 -4.54 3.70
N VAL A 113 -12.78 -3.60 3.99
CA VAL A 113 -12.31 -3.31 5.35
C VAL A 113 -13.48 -2.83 6.24
N LYS A 114 -14.37 -1.99 5.70
CA LYS A 114 -15.55 -1.53 6.43
C LYS A 114 -16.44 -2.69 6.89
N LYS A 115 -16.67 -3.69 6.04
CA LYS A 115 -17.44 -4.90 6.39
C LYS A 115 -16.76 -5.71 7.51
N VAL A 116 -15.45 -5.86 7.45
CA VAL A 116 -14.68 -6.56 8.48
C VAL A 116 -14.76 -5.83 9.81
N LEU A 117 -14.52 -4.50 9.81
CA LEU A 117 -14.53 -3.70 11.02
C LEU A 117 -15.94 -3.59 11.66
N GLN A 118 -17.02 -3.57 10.86
CA GLN A 118 -18.40 -3.54 11.38
C GLN A 118 -18.77 -4.84 12.11
N ASN A 119 -18.13 -5.96 11.76
CA ASN A 119 -18.36 -7.26 12.39
C ASN A 119 -17.35 -7.56 13.53
N THR A 120 -16.46 -6.63 13.84
CA THR A 120 -15.47 -6.78 14.90
C THR A 120 -15.92 -5.95 16.10
N THR A 121 -16.36 -6.60 17.16
CA THR A 121 -16.54 -5.94 18.47
C THR A 121 -15.17 -5.67 19.05
N PHE A 122 -14.80 -4.39 19.14
CA PHE A 122 -13.65 -3.98 19.93
C PHE A 122 -14.14 -3.94 21.39
N GLU A 123 -13.77 -4.94 22.19
CA GLU A 123 -13.91 -4.83 23.65
C GLU A 123 -12.99 -3.69 24.10
N SER A 124 -13.54 -2.70 24.81
CA SER A 124 -12.77 -1.61 25.39
C SER A 124 -11.94 -2.17 26.55
N SER A 125 -10.77 -2.66 26.26
CA SER A 125 -9.75 -2.90 27.25
C SER A 125 -9.11 -1.55 27.63
N THR A 126 -8.90 -1.35 28.91
CA THR A 126 -8.25 -0.19 29.55
C THR A 126 -7.00 0.26 28.80
N GLU A 127 -6.70 1.56 28.81
CA GLU A 127 -5.72 2.32 28.02
C GLU A 127 -4.32 1.73 27.78
N ASN A 128 -3.99 0.54 28.31
CA ASN A 128 -2.70 -0.13 28.13
C ASN A 128 -2.71 -1.34 27.19
N GLU A 129 -3.86 -1.70 26.57
CA GLU A 129 -3.97 -2.85 25.66
C GLU A 129 -4.69 -2.49 24.34
N LEU A 130 -4.39 -1.35 23.76
CA LEU A 130 -4.84 -0.99 22.41
C LEU A 130 -3.96 -1.62 21.32
N VAL A 131 -3.60 -2.88 21.48
CA VAL A 131 -3.11 -3.67 20.35
C VAL A 131 -4.23 -4.67 20.02
N PRO A 132 -5.01 -4.45 18.94
CA PRO A 132 -5.91 -5.51 18.49
C PRO A 132 -5.06 -6.77 18.32
N ASN A 133 -5.53 -7.89 18.84
CA ASN A 133 -4.85 -9.17 18.63
C ASN A 133 -4.87 -9.48 17.11
N ILE A 134 -3.85 -8.95 16.42
CA ILE A 134 -3.66 -9.08 14.97
C ILE A 134 -3.46 -10.55 14.53
N ASN A 135 -3.30 -11.47 15.48
CA ASN A 135 -3.20 -12.90 15.18
C ASN A 135 -4.54 -13.50 14.72
N ASN A 136 -5.67 -12.81 14.94
CA ASN A 136 -6.99 -13.24 14.52
C ASN A 136 -7.57 -12.47 13.33
N ILE A 137 -6.85 -11.49 12.79
CA ILE A 137 -7.21 -10.89 11.51
C ILE A 137 -6.61 -11.82 10.45
N PRO A 138 -7.42 -12.56 9.67
CA PRO A 138 -6.87 -13.29 8.55
C PRO A 138 -6.26 -12.23 7.63
N LEU A 139 -4.94 -12.14 7.62
CA LEU A 139 -4.21 -11.44 6.56
C LEU A 139 -4.61 -12.16 5.28
N LEU A 140 -5.62 -11.63 4.58
CA LEU A 140 -5.99 -12.08 3.26
C LEU A 140 -4.84 -11.73 2.33
N LYS A 141 -3.82 -12.59 2.33
CA LYS A 141 -2.79 -12.52 1.31
C LYS A 141 -3.52 -12.67 -0.03
N PRO A 142 -3.38 -11.72 -0.94
CA PRO A 142 -3.98 -11.86 -2.26
C PRO A 142 -3.49 -13.16 -2.90
N ILE A 143 -4.43 -13.98 -3.37
CA ILE A 143 -4.08 -15.19 -4.08
C ILE A 143 -4.01 -14.89 -5.56
N GLY A 144 -2.90 -15.21 -6.19
CA GLY A 144 -2.67 -14.89 -7.59
C GLY A 144 -1.62 -15.75 -8.26
N TYR A 145 -1.16 -15.29 -9.41
CA TYR A 145 -0.24 -16.02 -10.27
C TYR A 145 0.99 -16.53 -9.52
N ARG A 146 1.27 -17.84 -9.63
CA ARG A 146 2.30 -18.65 -8.97
C ARG A 146 1.98 -19.08 -7.53
N ASP A 147 0.89 -18.67 -6.93
CA ASP A 147 0.48 -19.23 -5.64
C ASP A 147 0.08 -20.71 -5.78
N ARG A 148 0.23 -21.46 -4.69
CA ARG A 148 -0.04 -22.90 -4.65
C ARG A 148 -0.72 -23.28 -3.34
N GLY A 149 -1.44 -24.41 -3.39
CA GLY A 149 -2.00 -25.06 -2.20
C GLY A 149 -3.52 -25.13 -2.18
N LYS A 150 -4.05 -25.59 -1.05
CA LYS A 150 -5.48 -25.93 -0.87
C LYS A 150 -6.43 -24.77 -1.18
N LEU A 151 -6.01 -23.55 -0.88
CA LEU A 151 -6.83 -22.37 -1.15
C LEU A 151 -6.96 -22.10 -2.65
N VAL A 152 -5.90 -22.41 -3.43
CA VAL A 152 -5.92 -22.31 -4.89
C VAL A 152 -6.85 -23.38 -5.48
N GLU A 153 -6.82 -24.61 -4.96
CA GLU A 153 -7.77 -25.68 -5.37
C GLU A 153 -9.22 -25.24 -5.17
N LEU A 154 -9.55 -24.67 -4.00
CA LEU A 154 -10.89 -24.16 -3.72
C LEU A 154 -11.33 -23.04 -4.69
N VAL A 155 -10.41 -22.15 -5.08
CA VAL A 155 -10.66 -21.13 -6.09
C VAL A 155 -10.92 -21.77 -7.45
N GLN A 156 -10.11 -22.74 -7.84
CA GLN A 156 -10.26 -23.46 -9.11
C GLN A 156 -11.60 -24.20 -9.18
N ASP A 157 -11.99 -24.90 -8.11
CA ASP A 157 -13.29 -25.55 -8.01
C ASP A 157 -14.44 -24.57 -8.18
N LYS A 158 -14.40 -23.43 -7.49
CA LYS A 158 -15.42 -22.38 -7.61
C LYS A 158 -15.52 -21.79 -9.03
N LEU A 159 -14.39 -21.74 -9.74
CA LEU A 159 -14.30 -21.31 -11.13
C LEU A 159 -14.56 -22.44 -12.14
N LYS A 160 -14.88 -23.66 -11.67
CA LYS A 160 -15.09 -24.86 -12.49
C LYS A 160 -13.88 -25.21 -13.37
N LEU A 161 -12.70 -25.05 -12.82
CA LEU A 161 -11.43 -25.46 -13.43
C LEU A 161 -10.94 -26.78 -12.82
N SER A 162 -9.95 -27.41 -13.48
CA SER A 162 -9.20 -28.49 -12.85
C SER A 162 -8.47 -27.97 -11.62
N ALA A 163 -8.73 -28.57 -10.45
CA ALA A 163 -8.21 -28.15 -9.15
C ALA A 163 -6.83 -28.80 -8.90
N ASP A 164 -5.80 -28.33 -9.59
CA ASP A 164 -4.42 -28.81 -9.45
C ASP A 164 -3.65 -28.08 -8.34
N GLY A 165 -4.27 -27.13 -7.68
CA GLY A 165 -3.67 -26.33 -6.61
C GLY A 165 -2.57 -25.38 -7.09
N ILE A 166 -2.44 -25.12 -8.40
CA ILE A 166 -1.44 -24.23 -8.96
C ILE A 166 -2.14 -23.04 -9.64
N PHE A 167 -1.94 -21.84 -9.11
CA PHE A 167 -2.49 -20.62 -9.70
C PHE A 167 -1.69 -20.24 -10.97
N GLY A 168 -1.96 -20.96 -12.04
CA GLY A 168 -1.34 -20.75 -13.35
C GLY A 168 -2.05 -19.65 -14.18
N ARG A 169 -1.63 -19.53 -15.43
CA ARG A 169 -2.22 -18.55 -16.37
C ARG A 169 -3.71 -18.79 -16.63
N ASN A 170 -4.13 -20.05 -16.69
CA ASN A 170 -5.53 -20.41 -16.90
C ASN A 170 -6.40 -19.97 -15.71
N THR A 171 -5.94 -20.23 -14.48
CA THR A 171 -6.60 -19.78 -13.24
C THR A 171 -6.68 -18.26 -13.19
N GLN A 172 -5.58 -17.56 -13.53
CA GLN A 172 -5.57 -16.10 -13.57
C GLN A 172 -6.56 -15.54 -14.60
N GLN A 173 -6.64 -16.13 -15.78
CA GLN A 173 -7.58 -15.69 -16.80
C GLN A 173 -9.03 -15.93 -16.37
N ALA A 174 -9.32 -17.08 -15.76
CA ALA A 174 -10.66 -17.38 -15.21
C ALA A 174 -11.06 -16.40 -14.11
N VAL A 175 -10.13 -16.04 -13.21
CA VAL A 175 -10.35 -15.00 -12.19
C VAL A 175 -10.67 -13.64 -12.84
N ARG A 176 -9.91 -13.24 -13.86
CA ARG A 176 -10.19 -11.98 -14.60
C ARG A 176 -11.56 -11.98 -15.25
N ASN A 177 -11.95 -13.09 -15.87
CA ASN A 177 -13.26 -13.24 -16.49
C ASN A 177 -14.38 -13.17 -15.44
N TRP A 178 -14.19 -13.86 -14.31
CA TRP A 178 -15.12 -13.80 -13.20
C TRP A 178 -15.24 -12.37 -12.64
N GLN A 179 -14.12 -11.69 -12.42
CA GLN A 179 -14.10 -10.29 -11.97
C GLN A 179 -14.86 -9.39 -12.93
N LYS A 180 -14.62 -9.52 -14.24
CA LYS A 180 -15.32 -8.76 -15.29
C LYS A 180 -16.83 -8.98 -15.24
N ASN A 181 -17.25 -10.24 -15.15
CA ASN A 181 -18.67 -10.61 -15.19
C ASN A 181 -19.43 -10.20 -13.92
N ASN A 182 -18.73 -10.00 -12.82
CA ASN A 182 -19.32 -9.62 -11.53
C ASN A 182 -19.04 -8.13 -11.15
N GLY A 183 -18.55 -7.32 -12.07
CA GLY A 183 -18.30 -5.89 -11.84
C GLY A 183 -17.14 -5.55 -10.90
N TYR A 184 -16.21 -6.49 -10.69
CA TYR A 184 -15.00 -6.28 -9.89
C TYR A 184 -13.86 -5.70 -10.73
N PRO A 185 -12.90 -4.98 -10.10
CA PRO A 185 -11.67 -4.58 -10.77
C PRO A 185 -10.92 -5.80 -11.32
N ILE A 186 -10.54 -5.76 -12.61
CA ILE A 186 -9.91 -6.88 -13.31
C ILE A 186 -8.42 -6.91 -12.98
N SER A 187 -8.07 -7.46 -11.82
CA SER A 187 -6.69 -7.59 -11.35
C SER A 187 -6.06 -8.93 -11.71
N GLY A 188 -6.86 -9.98 -11.79
CA GLY A 188 -6.39 -11.37 -11.89
C GLY A 188 -5.87 -11.94 -10.56
N TYR A 189 -6.14 -11.25 -9.43
CA TYR A 189 -5.86 -11.68 -8.07
C TYR A 189 -7.18 -11.73 -7.29
N LEU A 190 -7.24 -12.62 -6.29
CA LEU A 190 -8.33 -12.69 -5.31
C LEU A 190 -7.82 -12.19 -3.97
N THR A 191 -8.54 -11.27 -3.37
CA THR A 191 -8.27 -10.69 -2.05
C THR A 191 -9.45 -10.95 -1.13
#